data_968e674973d78af1a070e94d164ee6e5
#
_entry.id   968e674973d78af1a070e94d164ee6e5
#
_cell.length_a   1.000
_cell.length_b   1.000
_cell.length_c   1.000
_cell.angle_alpha   90.00
_cell.angle_beta   90.00
_cell.angle_gamma   90.00
#
_symmetry.space_group_name_H-M   'P 1'
#
loop_
_entity.id
_entity.type
_entity.pdbx_description
1 polymer ?
#
loop_
_entity_poly.entity_id
_entity_poly.type
_entity_poly.pdbx_seq_one_letter_code
_entity_poly.pdbx_strand_id
1 'polypeptide(L)'
;MLSSTEDGSAQTVAEIRRRLDDRHEDTVHAVSKAGHYLGVLLQNLSSAYDPGCIVLGGANVDLGDVFLNAAVQTLHAYSAAAGLPPPTVQTSRYGADSVAVGAAALARYRLTRPRVTSAASNRGGMTTPRA
;
A
#
# COMPACT_ATOMS: atom_id res chain seq x y z
N MET A 1 -8.92 -5.46 -24.00
CA MET A 1 -10.00 -6.14 -23.27
C MET A 1 -9.74 -6.21 -21.75
N LEU A 2 -9.12 -5.17 -21.15
CA LEU A 2 -8.77 -5.09 -19.71
C LEU A 2 -9.50 -3.93 -18.99
N SER A 3 -10.35 -3.20 -19.67
CA SER A 3 -11.00 -1.99 -19.12
C SER A 3 -12.31 -2.26 -18.35
N SER A 4 -12.88 -3.47 -18.44
CA SER A 4 -14.19 -3.79 -17.85
C SER A 4 -14.16 -4.11 -16.35
N THR A 5 -13.00 -4.48 -15.79
CA THR A 5 -12.91 -4.92 -14.39
C THR A 5 -12.70 -3.75 -13.44
N GLU A 6 -12.00 -2.71 -13.87
CA GLU A 6 -11.75 -1.51 -13.06
C GLU A 6 -13.01 -0.63 -12.96
N ASP A 7 -13.77 -0.53 -14.03
CA ASP A 7 -15.02 0.23 -14.07
C ASP A 7 -16.09 -0.41 -13.17
N GLY A 8 -16.16 -1.75 -13.14
CA GLY A 8 -17.04 -2.51 -12.26
C GLY A 8 -16.70 -2.35 -10.77
N SER A 9 -15.41 -2.26 -10.42
CA SER A 9 -15.00 -2.10 -9.02
C SER A 9 -15.27 -0.69 -8.50
N ALA A 10 -15.04 0.34 -9.31
CA ALA A 10 -15.33 1.73 -8.94
C ALA A 10 -16.84 1.97 -8.76
N GLN A 11 -17.68 1.41 -9.62
CA GLN A 11 -19.13 1.48 -9.50
C GLN A 11 -19.62 0.75 -8.23
N THR A 12 -19.02 -0.38 -7.90
CA THR A 12 -19.33 -1.13 -6.68
C THR A 12 -18.99 -0.34 -5.42
N VAL A 13 -17.82 0.30 -5.39
CA VAL A 13 -17.39 1.14 -4.26
C VAL A 13 -18.33 2.35 -4.10
N ALA A 14 -18.70 3.01 -5.19
CA ALA A 14 -19.63 4.13 -5.15
C ALA A 14 -21.02 3.72 -4.62
N GLU A 15 -21.52 2.57 -5.01
CA GLU A 15 -22.81 2.04 -4.51
C GLU A 15 -22.74 1.70 -3.01
N ILE A 16 -21.66 1.06 -2.57
CA ILE A 16 -21.46 0.76 -1.15
C ILE A 16 -21.37 2.06 -0.36
N ARG A 17 -20.66 3.05 -0.85
CA ARG A 17 -20.53 4.36 -0.21
C ARG A 17 -21.89 5.04 -0.05
N ARG A 18 -22.70 5.04 -1.09
CA ARG A 18 -24.08 5.58 -1.01
C ARG A 18 -24.89 4.90 0.09
N ARG A 19 -24.84 3.57 0.20
CA ARG A 19 -25.51 2.82 1.25
C ARG A 19 -24.96 3.10 2.65
N LEU A 20 -23.67 3.41 2.76
CA LEU A 20 -23.06 3.87 4.02
C LEU A 20 -23.59 5.25 4.42
N ASP A 21 -23.72 6.17 3.44
CA ASP A 21 -24.28 7.51 3.67
C ASP A 21 -25.74 7.43 4.11
N ASP A 22 -26.51 6.48 3.56
CA ASP A 22 -27.90 6.17 3.95
C ASP A 22 -28.00 5.38 5.28
N ARG A 23 -26.86 5.06 5.92
CA ARG A 23 -26.76 4.33 7.18
C ARG A 23 -27.47 2.97 7.19
N HIS A 24 -27.38 2.21 6.11
CA HIS A 24 -27.84 0.82 6.09
C HIS A 24 -27.00 -0.02 7.05
N GLU A 25 -27.60 -0.50 8.14
CA GLU A 25 -26.90 -1.21 9.22
C GLU A 25 -26.09 -2.40 8.72
N ASP A 26 -26.64 -3.21 7.83
CA ASP A 26 -25.96 -4.36 7.25
C ASP A 26 -24.70 -3.93 6.46
N THR A 27 -24.77 -2.82 5.73
CA THR A 27 -23.64 -2.28 4.96
C THR A 27 -22.57 -1.73 5.89
N VAL A 28 -22.96 -0.98 6.90
CA VAL A 28 -22.03 -0.46 7.92
C VAL A 28 -21.30 -1.60 8.63
N HIS A 29 -22.06 -2.65 9.03
CA HIS A 29 -21.47 -3.82 9.67
C HIS A 29 -20.48 -4.56 8.75
N ALA A 30 -20.87 -4.81 7.51
CA ALA A 30 -20.01 -5.49 6.53
C ALA A 30 -18.72 -4.70 6.24
N VAL A 31 -18.81 -3.38 6.05
CA VAL A 31 -17.66 -2.51 5.78
C VAL A 31 -16.77 -2.38 7.02
N SER A 32 -17.34 -2.26 8.21
CA SER A 32 -16.57 -2.27 9.46
C SER A 32 -15.82 -3.59 9.65
N LYS A 33 -16.46 -4.72 9.36
CA LYS A 33 -15.82 -6.04 9.41
C LYS A 33 -14.67 -6.15 8.40
N ALA A 34 -14.84 -5.64 7.19
CA ALA A 34 -13.77 -5.59 6.19
C ALA A 34 -12.59 -4.72 6.66
N GLY A 35 -12.88 -3.57 7.28
CA GLY A 35 -11.87 -2.73 7.92
C GLY A 35 -11.11 -3.45 9.04
N HIS A 36 -11.82 -4.23 9.86
CA HIS A 36 -11.17 -5.05 10.89
C HIS A 36 -10.16 -6.05 10.28
N TYR A 37 -10.51 -6.75 9.19
CA TYR A 37 -9.56 -7.64 8.52
C TYR A 37 -8.36 -6.90 7.93
N LEU A 38 -8.56 -5.70 7.39
CA LEU A 38 -7.45 -4.85 6.98
C LEU A 38 -6.55 -4.54 8.17
N GLY A 39 -7.10 -4.19 9.33
CA GLY A 39 -6.34 -3.93 10.55
C GLY A 39 -5.48 -5.10 10.99
N VAL A 40 -6.00 -6.34 10.89
CA VAL A 40 -5.22 -7.57 11.15
C VAL A 40 -4.07 -7.72 10.15
N LEU A 41 -4.31 -7.43 8.86
CA LEU A 41 -3.24 -7.45 7.85
C LEU A 41 -2.17 -6.41 8.17
N LEU A 42 -2.57 -5.18 8.51
CA LEU A 42 -1.65 -4.11 8.88
C LEU A 42 -0.79 -4.50 10.11
N GLN A 43 -1.38 -5.17 11.09
CA GLN A 43 -0.65 -5.70 12.23
C GLN A 43 0.38 -6.75 11.83
N ASN A 44 0.03 -7.68 10.96
CA ASN A 44 0.96 -8.69 10.47
C ASN A 44 2.14 -8.04 9.70
N LEU A 45 1.86 -7.05 8.88
CA LEU A 45 2.89 -6.29 8.17
C LEU A 45 3.78 -5.49 9.14
N SER A 46 3.17 -4.88 10.17
CA SER A 46 3.91 -4.15 11.21
C SER A 46 4.85 -5.06 11.99
N SER A 47 4.39 -6.26 12.34
CA SER A 47 5.22 -7.24 13.05
C SER A 47 6.37 -7.79 12.19
N ALA A 48 6.15 -7.89 10.86
CA ALA A 48 7.16 -8.44 9.95
C ALA A 48 8.22 -7.42 9.53
N TYR A 49 7.86 -6.15 9.37
CA TYR A 49 8.71 -5.14 8.74
C TYR A 49 9.02 -3.94 9.65
N ASP A 50 8.35 -3.80 10.77
CA ASP A 50 8.48 -2.66 11.70
C ASP A 50 8.46 -1.28 10.97
N PRO A 51 7.44 -1.00 10.15
CA PRO A 51 7.37 0.24 9.40
C PRO A 51 7.00 1.41 10.32
N GLY A 52 7.66 2.54 10.19
CA GLY A 52 7.25 3.79 10.88
C GLY A 52 5.96 4.38 10.32
N CYS A 53 5.66 4.10 9.03
CA CYS A 53 4.47 4.60 8.34
C CYS A 53 3.97 3.58 7.32
N ILE A 54 2.64 3.43 7.24
CA ILE A 54 1.95 2.63 6.23
C ILE A 54 1.06 3.55 5.42
N VAL A 55 1.18 3.50 4.10
CA VAL A 55 0.34 4.27 3.17
C VAL A 55 -0.65 3.34 2.49
N LEU A 56 -1.94 3.61 2.66
CA LEU A 56 -3.02 2.88 2.03
C LEU A 56 -3.42 3.55 0.71
N GLY A 57 -3.54 2.78 -0.34
CA GLY A 57 -3.98 3.24 -1.66
C GLY A 57 -4.97 2.27 -2.29
N GLY A 58 -5.57 2.67 -3.40
CA GLY A 58 -6.54 1.88 -4.14
C GLY A 58 -7.98 2.28 -3.87
N ALA A 59 -8.91 1.73 -4.65
CA ALA A 59 -10.33 2.12 -4.63
C ALA A 59 -11.03 1.92 -3.28
N ASN A 60 -10.62 0.93 -2.50
CA ASN A 60 -11.25 0.64 -1.20
C ASN A 60 -11.01 1.73 -0.14
N VAL A 61 -10.00 2.59 -0.33
CA VAL A 61 -9.79 3.76 0.55
C VAL A 61 -10.98 4.72 0.47
N ASP A 62 -11.66 4.77 -0.68
CA ASP A 62 -12.83 5.61 -0.92
C ASP A 62 -14.10 5.12 -0.18
N LEU A 63 -14.08 3.94 0.46
CA LEU A 63 -15.13 3.50 1.39
C LEU A 63 -15.24 4.41 2.61
N GLY A 64 -14.19 5.20 2.91
CA GLY A 64 -14.22 6.27 3.89
C GLY A 64 -14.01 5.81 5.33
N ASP A 65 -14.51 6.63 6.26
CA ASP A 65 -14.14 6.57 7.67
C ASP A 65 -14.55 5.27 8.36
N VAL A 66 -15.69 4.67 8.02
CA VAL A 66 -16.14 3.41 8.64
C VAL A 66 -15.11 2.30 8.42
N PHE A 67 -14.60 2.19 7.20
CA PHE A 67 -13.60 1.20 6.82
C PHE A 67 -12.24 1.48 7.46
N LEU A 68 -11.77 2.73 7.30
CA LEU A 68 -10.43 3.13 7.75
C LEU A 68 -10.32 3.16 9.28
N ASN A 69 -11.33 3.69 9.97
CA ASN A 69 -11.32 3.73 11.43
C ASN A 69 -11.33 2.32 12.04
N ALA A 70 -12.12 1.40 11.50
CA ALA A 70 -12.10 0.01 11.95
C ALA A 70 -10.72 -0.64 11.78
N ALA A 71 -10.03 -0.37 10.67
CA ALA A 71 -8.69 -0.88 10.42
C ALA A 71 -7.66 -0.30 11.40
N VAL A 72 -7.66 1.02 11.59
CA VAL A 72 -6.73 1.71 12.49
C VAL A 72 -6.96 1.32 13.95
N GLN A 73 -8.23 1.25 14.39
CA GLN A 73 -8.56 0.79 15.75
C GLN A 73 -8.07 -0.62 16.01
N THR A 74 -8.25 -1.52 15.06
CA THR A 74 -7.77 -2.91 15.17
C THR A 74 -6.24 -2.95 15.27
N LEU A 75 -5.53 -2.24 14.40
CA LEU A 75 -4.08 -2.13 14.45
C LEU A 75 -3.59 -1.60 15.81
N HIS A 76 -4.20 -0.54 16.31
CA HIS A 76 -3.84 0.06 17.60
C HIS A 76 -4.09 -0.90 18.76
N ALA A 77 -5.21 -1.63 18.76
CA ALA A 77 -5.52 -2.62 19.80
C ALA A 77 -4.47 -3.73 19.86
N TYR A 78 -4.04 -4.26 18.71
CA TYR A 78 -2.99 -5.28 18.66
C TYR A 78 -1.62 -4.72 19.06
N SER A 79 -1.26 -3.53 18.60
CA SER A 79 0.00 -2.89 18.96
C SER A 79 0.08 -2.63 20.46
N ALA A 80 -0.99 -2.13 21.06
CA ALA A 80 -1.08 -1.90 22.50
C ALA A 80 -0.96 -3.21 23.30
N ALA A 81 -1.61 -4.29 22.85
CA ALA A 81 -1.51 -5.60 23.49
C ALA A 81 -0.09 -6.17 23.42
N ALA A 82 0.66 -5.85 22.36
CA ALA A 82 2.06 -6.24 22.20
C ALA A 82 3.06 -5.29 22.91
N GLY A 83 2.60 -4.17 23.48
CA GLY A 83 3.46 -3.16 24.09
C GLY A 83 4.32 -2.40 23.08
N LEU A 84 3.90 -2.35 21.79
CA LEU A 84 4.62 -1.71 20.71
C LEU A 84 3.92 -0.41 20.27
N PRO A 85 4.67 0.62 19.85
CA PRO A 85 4.06 1.79 19.25
C PRO A 85 3.45 1.43 17.89
N PRO A 86 2.19 1.83 17.60
CA PRO A 86 1.59 1.58 16.29
C PRO A 86 2.25 2.44 15.22
N PRO A 87 2.39 1.93 13.98
CA PRO A 87 2.84 2.75 12.87
C PRO A 87 1.81 3.82 12.51
N THR A 88 2.26 4.92 11.93
CA THR A 88 1.37 5.91 11.36
C THR A 88 0.69 5.34 10.12
N VAL A 89 -0.64 5.41 10.05
CA VAL A 89 -1.41 5.01 8.86
C VAL A 89 -1.88 6.26 8.13
N GLN A 90 -1.58 6.34 6.84
CA GLN A 90 -2.00 7.44 5.97
C GLN A 90 -2.67 6.88 4.72
N THR A 91 -3.54 7.69 4.12
CA THR A 91 -4.14 7.36 2.83
C THR A 91 -3.38 8.07 1.71
N SER A 92 -3.24 7.38 0.57
CA SER A 92 -2.66 8.00 -0.62
C SER A 92 -3.57 9.10 -1.14
N ARG A 93 -2.99 10.24 -1.44
CA ARG A 93 -3.72 11.35 -2.11
C ARG A 93 -4.16 11.03 -3.55
N TYR A 94 -3.69 9.92 -4.10
CA TYR A 94 -4.02 9.50 -5.47
C TYR A 94 -5.22 8.54 -5.50
N GLY A 95 -5.80 8.15 -4.35
CA GLY A 95 -6.97 7.28 -4.28
C GLY A 95 -6.86 6.03 -5.14
N ALA A 96 -7.84 5.79 -6.01
CA ALA A 96 -7.87 4.66 -6.94
C ALA A 96 -6.71 4.69 -7.96
N ASP A 97 -6.20 5.87 -8.31
CA ASP A 97 -5.11 6.03 -9.29
C ASP A 97 -3.71 5.72 -8.72
N SER A 98 -3.61 5.37 -7.44
CA SER A 98 -2.33 5.12 -6.76
C SER A 98 -1.46 4.11 -7.48
N VAL A 99 -2.05 3.05 -8.04
CA VAL A 99 -1.32 1.99 -8.76
C VAL A 99 -0.78 2.52 -10.09
N ALA A 100 -1.60 3.23 -10.85
CA ALA A 100 -1.22 3.81 -12.15
C ALA A 100 -0.12 4.87 -11.98
N VAL A 101 -0.25 5.75 -10.99
CA VAL A 101 0.76 6.77 -10.67
C VAL A 101 2.06 6.12 -10.21
N GLY A 102 2.00 5.08 -9.36
CA GLY A 102 3.16 4.34 -8.91
C GLY A 102 3.89 3.64 -10.06
N ALA A 103 3.15 3.01 -10.97
CA ALA A 103 3.71 2.38 -12.17
C ALA A 103 4.40 3.39 -13.09
N ALA A 104 3.77 4.54 -13.34
CA ALA A 104 4.34 5.63 -14.14
C ALA A 104 5.62 6.20 -13.49
N ALA A 105 5.61 6.38 -12.17
CA ALA A 105 6.78 6.85 -11.42
C ALA A 105 7.93 5.85 -11.50
N LEU A 106 7.65 4.54 -11.39
CA LEU A 106 8.66 3.49 -11.53
C LEU A 106 9.25 3.41 -12.94
N ALA A 107 8.40 3.52 -13.97
CA ALA A 107 8.86 3.56 -15.36
C ALA A 107 9.79 4.76 -15.59
N ARG A 108 9.39 5.95 -15.14
CA ARG A 108 10.22 7.16 -15.20
C ARG A 108 11.55 6.97 -14.48
N TYR A 109 11.52 6.43 -13.25
CA TYR A 109 12.73 6.19 -12.47
C TYR A 109 13.70 5.25 -13.20
N ARG A 110 13.22 4.16 -13.79
CA ARG A 110 14.04 3.22 -14.55
C ARG A 110 14.64 3.83 -15.82
N LEU A 111 13.91 4.72 -16.49
CA LEU A 111 14.36 5.39 -17.72
C LEU A 111 15.37 6.51 -17.43
N THR A 112 15.22 7.19 -16.29
CA THR A 112 16.08 8.35 -15.94
C THR A 112 17.25 8.00 -15.05
N ARG A 113 17.29 6.77 -14.51
CA ARG A 113 18.40 6.33 -13.65
C ARG A 113 19.67 6.18 -14.48
N PRO A 114 20.80 6.87 -14.13
CA PRO A 114 22.06 6.64 -14.77
C PRO A 114 22.46 5.16 -14.63
N ARG A 115 22.77 4.52 -15.74
CA ARG A 115 23.40 3.19 -15.69
C ARG A 115 24.76 3.38 -15.06
N VAL A 116 24.95 2.93 -13.83
CA VAL A 116 26.28 2.75 -13.27
C VAL A 116 26.87 1.58 -14.07
N THR A 117 27.57 1.91 -15.16
CA THR A 117 28.46 0.96 -15.81
C THR A 117 29.53 0.65 -14.78
N SER A 118 29.45 -0.51 -14.17
CA SER A 118 30.58 -1.06 -13.42
C SER A 118 31.78 -1.10 -14.37
N ALA A 119 32.67 -0.15 -14.22
CA ALA A 119 34.01 -0.25 -14.78
C ALA A 119 34.72 -1.34 -13.97
N ALA A 120 34.31 -2.58 -14.22
CA ALA A 120 34.99 -3.74 -13.68
C ALA A 120 36.32 -3.86 -14.35
N SER A 121 37.35 -3.43 -13.59
CA SER A 121 38.58 -4.20 -13.47
C SER A 121 39.21 -4.68 -14.76
N ASN A 122 39.85 -3.76 -15.47
CA ASN A 122 41.03 -4.16 -16.25
C ASN A 122 42.32 -3.89 -15.40
N ARG A 123 42.49 -4.69 -14.34
CA ARG A 123 43.80 -4.88 -13.72
C ARG A 123 44.24 -6.29 -14.06
N GLY A 124 44.51 -6.49 -15.35
CA GLY A 124 45.14 -7.67 -15.83
C GLY A 124 46.62 -7.37 -16.11
N GLY A 125 47.46 -8.16 -15.56
CA GLY A 125 48.74 -8.49 -16.16
C GLY A 125 49.93 -7.55 -15.92
N MET A 126 50.40 -7.53 -14.68
CA MET A 126 51.80 -7.18 -14.47
C MET A 126 52.63 -8.45 -14.61
N THR A 127 53.05 -8.73 -15.82
CA THR A 127 54.13 -9.70 -16.12
C THR A 127 55.43 -9.16 -15.59
N THR A 128 55.93 -9.78 -14.53
CA THR A 128 57.31 -9.61 -14.06
C THR A 128 58.28 -10.20 -15.09
N PRO A 129 59.25 -9.45 -15.60
CA PRO A 129 60.35 -10.06 -16.35
C PRO A 129 61.31 -10.72 -15.36
N ARG A 130 61.51 -11.98 -15.60
CA ARG A 130 62.53 -12.80 -14.94
C ARG A 130 63.86 -12.44 -15.55
N ALA A 131 64.71 -11.87 -14.74
CA ALA A 131 66.09 -11.80 -15.02
C ALA A 131 66.87 -13.10 -14.66
#